data_54db5f37e1fdddf1f2aa244d9b01e0e6
#
_entry.id   54db5f37e1fdddf1f2aa244d9b01e0e6
#
_cell.length_a   1.000
_cell.length_b   1.000
_cell.length_c   1.000
_cell.angle_alpha   90.00
_cell.angle_beta   90.00
_cell.angle_gamma   90.00
#
_symmetry.space_group_name_H-M   'P 1'
#
loop_
_entity.id
_entity.type
_entity.pdbx_description
1 polymer ?
#
loop_
_entity_poly.entity_id
_entity_poly.type
_entity_poly.pdbx_seq_one_letter_code
_entity_poly.pdbx_strand_id
1 'polypeptide(L)'
;MKEIKVLGTGCANCRNTIALIEQVAQAKGVAVALQKVEELREIMGYGVMSTPGVVIDGKVVHAGGVPSRDKIEQWLAVGQT
;
A
#
# COMPACT_ATOMS: atom_id res chain seq x y z
N MET A 1 1.27 15.26 0.18
CA MET A 1 1.69 13.96 -0.37
C MET A 1 1.27 12.84 0.55
N LYS A 2 0.62 11.83 0.01
CA LYS A 2 0.15 10.71 0.81
C LYS A 2 1.28 9.72 1.04
N GLU A 3 1.48 9.31 2.28
CA GLU A 3 2.49 8.32 2.61
C GLU A 3 1.89 6.93 2.59
N ILE A 4 2.43 6.06 1.72
CA ILE A 4 1.95 4.69 1.57
C ILE A 4 3.09 3.74 1.84
N LYS A 5 2.87 2.80 2.74
CA LYS A 5 3.84 1.74 3.03
C LYS A 5 3.26 0.40 2.62
N VAL A 6 4.03 -0.37 1.87
CA VAL A 6 3.65 -1.73 1.51
C VAL A 6 4.48 -2.68 2.34
N LEU A 7 3.80 -3.46 3.17
CA LEU A 7 4.42 -4.37 4.13
C LEU A 7 4.55 -5.76 3.53
N GLY A 8 5.75 -6.26 3.44
CA GLY A 8 5.97 -7.61 2.94
C GLY A 8 7.43 -7.90 2.71
N THR A 9 7.77 -9.17 2.64
CA THR A 9 9.16 -9.62 2.56
C THR A 9 9.54 -10.03 1.13
N GLY A 10 9.33 -9.13 0.17
CA GLY A 10 9.82 -9.32 -1.19
C GLY A 10 9.06 -10.34 -2.03
N CYS A 11 7.84 -10.66 -1.69
CA CYS A 11 7.04 -11.60 -2.46
C CYS A 11 6.54 -10.96 -3.76
N ALA A 12 6.14 -11.81 -4.71
CA ALA A 12 5.62 -11.33 -6.00
C ALA A 12 4.38 -10.46 -5.81
N ASN A 13 3.50 -10.83 -4.89
CA ASN A 13 2.29 -10.05 -4.61
C ASN A 13 2.62 -8.69 -4.04
N CYS A 14 3.69 -8.58 -3.26
CA CYS A 14 4.12 -7.30 -2.71
C CYS A 14 4.58 -6.38 -3.83
N ARG A 15 5.36 -6.90 -4.77
CA ARG A 15 5.81 -6.12 -5.93
C ARG A 15 4.65 -5.71 -6.81
N ASN A 16 3.71 -6.61 -7.04
CA ASN A 16 2.52 -6.32 -7.84
C ASN A 16 1.66 -5.24 -7.19
N THR A 17 1.55 -5.28 -5.87
CA THR A 17 0.81 -4.25 -5.12
C THR A 17 1.45 -2.88 -5.31
N ILE A 18 2.78 -2.80 -5.19
CA ILE A 18 3.50 -1.55 -5.39
C ILE A 18 3.28 -1.02 -6.80
N ALA A 19 3.45 -1.88 -7.80
CA ALA A 19 3.29 -1.47 -9.20
C ALA A 19 1.87 -0.96 -9.46
N LEU A 20 0.86 -1.63 -8.91
CA LEU A 20 -0.52 -1.25 -9.11
C LEU A 20 -0.82 0.10 -8.45
N ILE A 21 -0.32 0.31 -7.24
CA ILE A 21 -0.50 1.60 -6.56
C ILE A 21 0.14 2.73 -7.36
N GLU A 22 1.35 2.49 -7.87
CA GLU A 22 2.03 3.49 -8.70
C GLU A 22 1.27 3.81 -9.96
N GLN A 23 0.72 2.79 -10.62
CA GLN A 23 -0.08 2.98 -11.83
C GLN A 23 -1.32 3.81 -11.56
N VAL A 24 -2.04 3.50 -10.49
CA VAL A 24 -3.26 4.23 -10.16
C VAL A 24 -2.94 5.67 -9.76
N ALA A 25 -1.89 5.87 -8.98
CA ALA A 25 -1.46 7.21 -8.57
C ALA A 25 -1.13 8.06 -9.79
N GLN A 26 -0.42 7.48 -10.75
CA GLN A 26 -0.03 8.17 -11.96
C GLN A 26 -1.25 8.50 -12.81
N ALA A 27 -2.17 7.55 -12.94
CA ALA A 27 -3.39 7.76 -13.73
C ALA A 27 -4.28 8.86 -13.15
N LYS A 28 -4.28 8.98 -11.83
CA LYS A 28 -5.10 10.00 -11.15
C LYS A 28 -4.36 11.31 -10.90
N GLY A 29 -3.08 11.35 -11.20
CA GLY A 29 -2.26 12.54 -10.93
C GLY A 29 -2.08 12.82 -9.46
N VAL A 30 -2.07 11.79 -8.62
CA VAL A 30 -1.91 11.92 -7.19
C VAL A 30 -0.46 11.65 -6.81
N ALA A 31 0.15 12.57 -6.06
CA ALA A 31 1.51 12.37 -5.56
C ALA A 31 1.48 11.47 -4.34
N VAL A 32 2.29 10.41 -4.35
CA VAL A 32 2.39 9.49 -3.22
C VAL A 32 3.86 9.26 -2.87
N ALA A 33 4.12 9.09 -1.59
CA ALA A 33 5.43 8.67 -1.10
C ALA A 33 5.31 7.19 -0.77
N LEU A 34 5.83 6.34 -1.64
CA LEU A 34 5.68 4.90 -1.54
C LEU A 34 6.94 4.28 -0.98
N GLN A 35 6.80 3.50 0.09
CA GLN A 35 7.90 2.81 0.73
C GLN A 35 7.62 1.33 0.86
N LYS A 36 8.66 0.52 0.69
CA LYS A 36 8.58 -0.91 1.03
C LYS A 36 9.02 -1.09 2.48
N VAL A 37 8.25 -1.87 3.23
CA VAL A 37 8.61 -2.24 4.59
C VAL A 37 8.79 -3.75 4.59
N GLU A 38 10.05 -4.18 4.69
CA GLU A 38 10.39 -5.60 4.60
C GLU A 38 10.79 -6.19 5.93
N GLU A 39 10.98 -5.35 6.95
CA GLU A 39 11.38 -5.83 8.25
C GLU A 39 10.21 -6.44 8.99
N LEU A 40 10.37 -7.71 9.39
CA LEU A 40 9.30 -8.46 10.02
C LEU A 40 8.78 -7.81 11.29
N ARG A 41 9.66 -7.23 12.08
CA ARG A 41 9.27 -6.56 13.33
C ARG A 41 8.35 -5.37 13.07
N GLU A 42 8.65 -4.60 12.04
CA GLU A 42 7.81 -3.46 11.69
C GLU A 42 6.46 -3.92 11.18
N ILE A 43 6.45 -4.96 10.35
CA ILE A 43 5.21 -5.53 9.83
C ILE A 43 4.32 -5.99 10.99
N MET A 44 4.90 -6.71 11.93
CA MET A 44 4.17 -7.19 13.10
C MET A 44 3.70 -6.05 13.99
N GLY A 45 4.48 -4.98 14.05
CA GLY A 45 4.13 -3.79 14.82
C GLY A 45 2.85 -3.11 14.33
N TYR A 46 2.51 -3.28 13.07
CA TYR A 46 1.24 -2.78 12.53
C TYR A 46 0.08 -3.73 12.77
N GLY A 47 0.34 -4.91 13.31
CA GLY A 47 -0.70 -5.91 13.54
C GLY A 47 -1.09 -6.67 12.29
N VAL A 48 -0.29 -6.63 11.23
CA VAL A 48 -0.56 -7.31 9.98
C VAL A 48 -0.03 -8.73 10.05
N MET A 49 -0.90 -9.71 9.86
CA MET A 49 -0.54 -11.12 9.90
C MET A 49 -0.46 -11.74 8.51
N SER A 50 -0.95 -11.05 7.50
CA SER A 50 -0.90 -11.53 6.12
C SER A 50 -0.30 -10.45 5.24
N THR A 51 0.57 -10.83 4.30
CA THR A 51 1.20 -9.89 3.39
C THR A 51 0.74 -10.13 1.96
N PRO A 52 0.72 -9.09 1.13
CA PRO A 52 1.13 -7.72 1.41
C PRO A 52 0.12 -6.97 2.27
N GLY A 53 0.62 -6.09 3.13
CA GLY A 53 -0.21 -5.15 3.84
C GLY A 53 -0.01 -3.76 3.28
N VAL A 54 -1.01 -2.90 3.39
CA VAL A 54 -0.91 -1.51 2.94
C VAL A 54 -1.25 -0.58 4.09
N VAL A 55 -0.35 0.35 4.33
CA VAL A 55 -0.51 1.38 5.38
C VAL A 55 -0.53 2.73 4.70
N ILE A 56 -1.55 3.54 4.98
CA ILE A 56 -1.65 4.89 4.44
C ILE A 56 -1.72 5.86 5.61
N ASP A 57 -0.75 6.78 5.65
CA ASP A 57 -0.63 7.80 6.70
C ASP A 57 -0.69 7.18 8.10
N GLY A 58 -0.01 6.07 8.27
CA GLY A 58 0.09 5.39 9.55
C GLY A 58 -1.04 4.44 9.88
N LYS A 59 -2.01 4.30 8.99
CA LYS A 59 -3.18 3.45 9.23
C LYS A 59 -3.21 2.28 8.28
N VAL A 60 -3.37 1.07 8.81
CA VAL A 60 -3.49 -0.14 7.99
C VAL A 60 -4.84 -0.15 7.30
N VAL A 61 -4.82 -0.17 5.96
CA VAL A 61 -6.05 -0.17 5.16
C VAL A 61 -6.27 -1.49 4.43
N HIS A 62 -5.25 -2.36 4.39
CA HIS A 62 -5.35 -3.64 3.69
C HIS A 62 -4.35 -4.63 4.26
N ALA A 63 -4.71 -5.90 4.27
CA ALA A 63 -3.80 -6.98 4.65
C ALA A 63 -4.18 -8.24 3.90
N GLY A 64 -3.17 -8.89 3.30
CA GLY A 64 -3.35 -10.15 2.58
C GLY A 64 -3.78 -9.97 1.14
N GLY A 65 -3.00 -10.55 0.22
CA GLY A 65 -3.29 -10.51 -1.21
C GLY A 65 -3.12 -9.16 -1.86
N VAL A 66 -3.11 -9.14 -3.18
CA VAL A 66 -3.01 -7.90 -3.95
C VAL A 66 -4.36 -7.18 -3.88
N PRO A 67 -4.42 -5.93 -3.42
CA PRO A 67 -5.69 -5.20 -3.39
C PRO A 67 -6.20 -4.95 -4.80
N SER A 68 -7.52 -4.83 -4.94
CA SER A 68 -8.11 -4.54 -6.23
C SER A 68 -7.81 -3.10 -6.64
N ARG A 69 -7.83 -2.85 -7.95
CA ARG A 69 -7.64 -1.50 -8.47
C ARG A 69 -8.68 -0.55 -7.90
N ASP A 70 -9.94 -1.00 -7.79
CA ASP A 70 -11.01 -0.18 -7.23
C ASP A 70 -10.71 0.28 -5.81
N LYS A 71 -10.19 -0.63 -4.99
CA LYS A 71 -9.80 -0.29 -3.62
C LYS A 71 -8.72 0.79 -3.60
N ILE A 72 -7.71 0.61 -4.43
CA ILE A 72 -6.61 1.57 -4.52
C ILE A 72 -7.11 2.91 -4.99
N GLU A 73 -8.00 2.92 -5.96
CA GLU A 73 -8.61 4.17 -6.45
C GLU A 73 -9.35 4.90 -5.34
N GLN A 74 -10.07 4.16 -4.49
CA GLN A 74 -10.75 4.75 -3.35
C GLN A 74 -9.79 5.37 -2.36
N TRP A 75 -8.68 4.68 -2.07
CA TRP A 75 -7.67 5.21 -1.15
C TRP A 75 -7.10 6.54 -1.65
N LEU A 76 -6.82 6.62 -2.93
CA LEU A 76 -6.20 7.79 -3.52
C LEU A 76 -7.18 8.92 -3.77
N ALA A 77 -8.46 8.60 -3.97
CA ALA A 77 -9.49 9.60 -4.16
C ALA A 77 -9.80 10.38 -2.87
N VAL A 78 -9.72 9.71 -1.72
CA VAL A 78 -10.06 10.31 -0.42
C VAL A 78 -9.22 11.55 -0.12
N GLY A 79 -7.98 11.54 -0.56
CA GLY A 79 -7.09 12.66 -0.31
C GLY A 79 -7.36 13.91 -1.14
N GLN A 80 -8.30 13.85 -2.06
CA GLN A 80 -8.59 14.94 -2.98
C GLN A 80 -9.81 15.76 -2.60
N THR A 81 -10.50 15.35 -1.59
CA THR A 81 -11.67 16.08 -1.08
C THR A 81 -11.36 16.85 0.21
#